data_eb6da767ed0b2d0b6b150cb49f5b9bb2
#
_entry.id   eb6da767ed0b2d0b6b150cb49f5b9bb2
#
_cell.length_a   1.000
_cell.length_b   1.000
_cell.length_c   1.000
_cell.angle_alpha   90.00
_cell.angle_beta   90.00
_cell.angle_gamma   90.00
#
_symmetry.space_group_name_H-M   'P 1'
#
loop_
_entity.id
_entity.type
_entity.pdbx_description
1 polymer ?
#
loop_
_entity_poly.entity_id
_entity_poly.type
_entity_poly.pdbx_seq_one_letter_code
_entity_poly.pdbx_strand_id
1 'polypeptide(L)'
;MSDLLSLLSLGSAGIAAQNTGVSIASNNVANVNTAGYSRQRVDLEALVGMPLVGGVRSGSPERLQDNILAGRIRLANGSLSMSTASADALSDLEQRLTGGTSLGEQISTMFKRFGEAAASPTDPIARQSVISSIEDLVDGIHQRAAELDAAKAELNTRIKDNAKQATELAKRLADANKSIGKTNDPVMRDERDRIASQLSSLVGGSARVDSDGQMRFVLDGGAVLVDGTHASALEATPDPATGDTSLAVVDGSARRDVTAAIRGGTIGAQLGVRDGDLAKARTALDQLAYDVVQSTNSVHAANAGLDGVSGRNLFSSLGGVAGAATAIAIDPAVEADPSKLALAATGGGPGSNAGALALFQLANQNVAAGGKTLGNAALELVGNVASAAASATDDVKRDKLVADNLAGLRDSLAGVDIEEEMTNLARFEHASSAMTKFVSTIN
;
A
#
# COMPACT_ATOMS: atom_id res chain seq x y z
N MET A 1 -66.88 10.61 -28.19
CA MET A 1 -66.19 10.84 -26.85
C MET A 1 -65.03 9.88 -26.60
N SER A 2 -65.12 8.59 -27.00
CA SER A 2 -64.01 7.64 -26.85
C SER A 2 -62.76 8.05 -27.63
N ASP A 3 -62.90 8.57 -28.86
CA ASP A 3 -61.75 8.97 -29.69
C ASP A 3 -61.03 10.21 -29.19
N LEU A 4 -61.76 11.17 -28.61
CA LEU A 4 -61.18 12.39 -28.05
C LEU A 4 -60.34 12.06 -26.79
N LEU A 5 -60.84 11.20 -25.93
CA LEU A 5 -60.14 10.73 -24.73
C LEU A 5 -58.88 9.92 -25.11
N SER A 6 -58.95 9.12 -26.18
CA SER A 6 -57.79 8.37 -26.65
C SER A 6 -56.71 9.29 -27.26
N LEU A 7 -57.09 10.34 -27.98
CA LEU A 7 -56.13 11.34 -28.49
C LEU A 7 -55.49 12.19 -27.36
N LEU A 8 -56.25 12.53 -26.32
CA LEU A 8 -55.75 13.19 -25.14
C LEU A 8 -54.77 12.31 -24.34
N SER A 9 -55.09 11.02 -24.19
CA SER A 9 -54.18 10.06 -23.52
C SER A 9 -52.90 9.85 -24.32
N LEU A 10 -52.97 9.81 -25.65
CA LEU A 10 -51.80 9.76 -26.54
C LEU A 10 -50.91 11.00 -26.39
N GLY A 11 -51.55 12.18 -26.39
CA GLY A 11 -50.78 13.44 -26.20
C GLY A 11 -50.12 13.53 -24.82
N SER A 12 -50.82 13.14 -23.77
CA SER A 12 -50.26 13.16 -22.42
C SER A 12 -49.14 12.14 -22.22
N ALA A 13 -49.25 10.95 -22.80
CA ALA A 13 -48.18 9.94 -22.79
C ALA A 13 -46.93 10.41 -23.55
N GLY A 14 -47.16 11.07 -24.72
CA GLY A 14 -46.08 11.68 -25.48
C GLY A 14 -45.37 12.79 -24.73
N ILE A 15 -46.10 13.71 -24.08
CA ILE A 15 -45.49 14.76 -23.22
C ILE A 15 -44.67 14.13 -22.06
N ALA A 16 -45.23 13.15 -21.38
CA ALA A 16 -44.52 12.46 -20.30
C ALA A 16 -43.23 11.80 -20.77
N ALA A 17 -43.27 11.12 -21.94
CA ALA A 17 -42.07 10.48 -22.51
C ALA A 17 -41.00 11.51 -22.92
N GLN A 18 -41.38 12.66 -23.55
CA GLN A 18 -40.42 13.71 -23.87
C GLN A 18 -39.84 14.40 -22.62
N ASN A 19 -40.64 14.65 -21.58
CA ASN A 19 -40.15 15.24 -20.34
C ASN A 19 -39.18 14.31 -19.61
N THR A 20 -39.35 12.98 -19.71
CA THR A 20 -38.33 12.04 -19.22
C THR A 20 -37.01 12.21 -19.97
N GLY A 21 -37.05 12.36 -21.29
CA GLY A 21 -35.88 12.65 -22.13
C GLY A 21 -35.17 13.95 -21.71
N VAL A 22 -35.96 15.04 -21.52
CA VAL A 22 -35.44 16.34 -21.01
C VAL A 22 -34.72 16.14 -19.65
N SER A 23 -35.35 15.43 -18.71
CA SER A 23 -34.78 15.20 -17.40
C SER A 23 -33.46 14.42 -17.47
N ILE A 24 -33.36 13.40 -18.32
CA ILE A 24 -32.13 12.60 -18.48
C ILE A 24 -31.03 13.41 -19.12
N ALA A 25 -31.30 14.13 -20.22
CA ALA A 25 -30.30 14.98 -20.88
C ALA A 25 -29.79 16.06 -19.89
N SER A 26 -30.70 16.70 -19.13
CA SER A 26 -30.33 17.67 -18.10
C SER A 26 -29.47 17.05 -16.99
N ASN A 27 -29.80 15.83 -16.52
CA ASN A 27 -29.01 15.11 -15.55
C ASN A 27 -27.61 14.74 -16.07
N ASN A 28 -27.50 14.31 -17.33
CA ASN A 28 -26.22 14.03 -17.98
C ASN A 28 -25.34 15.28 -18.02
N VAL A 29 -25.88 16.43 -18.47
CA VAL A 29 -25.15 17.71 -18.49
C VAL A 29 -24.74 18.15 -17.09
N ALA A 30 -25.64 18.07 -16.11
CA ALA A 30 -25.35 18.47 -14.73
C ALA A 30 -24.24 17.63 -14.09
N ASN A 31 -24.10 16.35 -14.50
CA ASN A 31 -23.15 15.40 -13.92
C ASN A 31 -21.92 15.13 -14.80
N VAL A 32 -21.70 15.88 -15.87
CA VAL A 32 -20.56 15.67 -16.80
C VAL A 32 -19.20 15.64 -16.08
N ASN A 33 -19.03 16.44 -15.03
CA ASN A 33 -17.81 16.51 -14.21
C ASN A 33 -17.88 15.66 -12.92
N THR A 34 -18.94 14.88 -12.74
CA THR A 34 -19.08 14.00 -11.55
C THR A 34 -18.31 12.72 -11.77
N ALA A 35 -17.25 12.52 -10.94
CA ALA A 35 -16.43 11.31 -11.03
C ALA A 35 -17.27 10.03 -10.83
N GLY A 36 -17.17 9.09 -11.78
CA GLY A 36 -17.89 7.82 -11.70
C GLY A 36 -19.32 7.86 -12.26
N TYR A 37 -19.82 9.02 -12.69
CA TYR A 37 -21.11 9.11 -13.36
C TYR A 37 -21.09 8.38 -14.69
N SER A 38 -22.17 7.62 -14.98
CA SER A 38 -22.39 6.96 -16.26
C SER A 38 -23.51 7.66 -17.00
N ARG A 39 -23.28 8.01 -18.28
CA ARG A 39 -24.28 8.57 -19.16
C ARG A 39 -25.54 7.72 -19.14
N GLN A 40 -26.70 8.35 -18.99
CA GLN A 40 -28.01 7.72 -19.02
C GLN A 40 -28.69 7.98 -20.35
N ARG A 41 -29.45 7.01 -20.81
CA ARG A 41 -30.36 7.20 -21.94
C ARG A 41 -31.73 6.63 -21.63
N VAL A 42 -32.71 7.07 -22.32
CA VAL A 42 -34.05 6.49 -22.34
C VAL A 42 -34.41 6.06 -23.74
N ASP A 43 -34.85 4.84 -23.88
CA ASP A 43 -35.43 4.36 -25.13
C ASP A 43 -36.92 4.68 -25.14
N LEU A 44 -37.38 5.27 -26.25
CA LEU A 44 -38.80 5.56 -26.49
C LEU A 44 -39.43 4.39 -27.26
N GLU A 45 -40.38 3.72 -26.61
CA GLU A 45 -41.06 2.56 -27.19
C GLU A 45 -42.43 2.96 -27.76
N ALA A 46 -42.73 2.53 -28.99
CA ALA A 46 -44.06 2.66 -29.53
C ALA A 46 -45.03 1.71 -28.80
N LEU A 47 -46.15 2.24 -28.33
CA LEU A 47 -47.24 1.43 -27.80
C LEU A 47 -47.96 0.73 -28.96
N VAL A 48 -47.74 -0.58 -29.11
CA VAL A 48 -48.38 -1.44 -30.09
C VAL A 48 -49.62 -2.07 -29.39
N GLY A 49 -50.79 -1.56 -29.66
CA GLY A 49 -52.04 -2.09 -29.11
C GLY A 49 -53.20 -1.79 -30.00
N MET A 50 -54.28 -2.53 -29.91
CA MET A 50 -55.52 -2.55 -30.73
C MET A 50 -55.84 -1.29 -31.57
N PRO A 51 -56.56 -1.35 -32.65
CA PRO A 51 -56.41 -0.59 -33.92
C PRO A 51 -56.61 0.92 -33.87
N LEU A 52 -56.60 1.57 -32.73
CA LEU A 52 -56.79 3.02 -32.59
C LEU A 52 -55.94 3.72 -31.53
N VAL A 53 -55.01 3.06 -30.84
CA VAL A 53 -54.18 3.71 -29.84
C VAL A 53 -52.71 3.44 -30.10
N GLY A 54 -52.11 4.22 -31.02
CA GLY A 54 -50.67 4.40 -31.06
C GLY A 54 -50.23 5.37 -29.97
N GLY A 55 -49.03 5.28 -29.50
CA GLY A 55 -48.46 6.19 -28.51
C GLY A 55 -47.00 5.87 -28.27
N VAL A 56 -46.33 6.71 -27.51
CA VAL A 56 -44.95 6.53 -27.11
C VAL A 56 -44.91 6.51 -25.57
N ARG A 57 -44.23 5.53 -25.01
CA ARG A 57 -43.85 5.56 -23.61
C ARG A 57 -42.33 5.63 -23.50
N SER A 58 -41.87 6.22 -22.42
CA SER A 58 -40.48 6.11 -22.04
C SER A 58 -40.23 4.75 -21.36
N GLY A 59 -39.19 4.06 -21.79
CA GLY A 59 -38.59 2.99 -21.01
C GLY A 59 -38.00 3.51 -19.68
N SER A 60 -37.51 2.61 -18.85
CA SER A 60 -36.73 3.01 -17.67
C SER A 60 -35.39 3.61 -18.11
N PRO A 61 -34.88 4.64 -17.41
CA PRO A 61 -33.54 5.16 -17.67
C PRO A 61 -32.49 4.04 -17.57
N GLU A 62 -31.65 3.91 -18.57
CA GLU A 62 -30.58 2.93 -18.62
C GLU A 62 -29.21 3.62 -18.61
N ARG A 63 -28.24 3.03 -17.87
CA ARG A 63 -26.87 3.47 -17.89
C ARG A 63 -26.15 2.86 -19.10
N LEU A 64 -25.36 3.68 -19.79
CA LEU A 64 -24.38 3.18 -20.76
C LEU A 64 -23.17 2.68 -19.97
N GLN A 65 -23.06 1.37 -19.82
CA GLN A 65 -21.95 0.77 -19.06
C GLN A 65 -21.58 -0.60 -19.64
N ASP A 66 -20.28 -0.83 -19.75
CA ASP A 66 -19.70 -2.17 -19.97
C ASP A 66 -19.23 -2.74 -18.63
N ASN A 67 -19.90 -3.79 -18.16
CA ASN A 67 -19.59 -4.44 -16.88
C ASN A 67 -18.20 -5.10 -16.88
N ILE A 68 -17.70 -5.57 -18.02
CA ILE A 68 -16.37 -6.17 -18.15
C ILE A 68 -15.31 -5.07 -18.01
N LEU A 69 -15.50 -3.96 -18.71
CA LEU A 69 -14.61 -2.80 -18.60
C LEU A 69 -14.61 -2.22 -17.20
N ALA A 70 -15.78 -2.07 -16.56
CA ALA A 70 -15.91 -1.62 -15.19
C ALA A 70 -15.15 -2.55 -14.20
N GLY A 71 -15.21 -3.86 -14.43
CA GLY A 71 -14.43 -4.84 -13.66
C GLY A 71 -12.92 -4.65 -13.85
N ARG A 72 -12.46 -4.44 -15.10
CA ARG A 72 -11.04 -4.19 -15.40
C ARG A 72 -10.53 -2.89 -14.79
N ILE A 73 -11.34 -1.82 -14.81
CA ILE A 73 -11.00 -0.54 -14.18
C ILE A 73 -10.83 -0.71 -12.67
N ARG A 74 -11.73 -1.44 -12.01
CA ARG A 74 -11.61 -1.71 -10.56
C ARG A 74 -10.32 -2.47 -10.23
N LEU A 75 -9.97 -3.48 -11.01
CA LEU A 75 -8.71 -4.23 -10.84
C LEU A 75 -7.48 -3.33 -11.07
N ALA A 76 -7.47 -2.54 -12.14
CA ALA A 76 -6.37 -1.61 -12.44
C ALA A 76 -6.19 -0.56 -11.34
N ASN A 77 -7.29 0.01 -10.81
CA ASN A 77 -7.24 0.93 -9.69
C ASN A 77 -6.76 0.26 -8.39
N GLY A 78 -7.14 -1.00 -8.16
CA GLY A 78 -6.62 -1.81 -7.06
C GLY A 78 -5.11 -2.05 -7.17
N SER A 79 -4.60 -2.37 -8.38
CA SER A 79 -3.16 -2.51 -8.64
C SER A 79 -2.42 -1.19 -8.47
N LEU A 80 -2.95 -0.09 -9.01
CA LEU A 80 -2.37 1.25 -8.84
C LEU A 80 -2.31 1.67 -7.37
N SER A 81 -3.37 1.38 -6.60
CA SER A 81 -3.38 1.66 -5.15
C SER A 81 -2.35 0.82 -4.41
N MET A 82 -2.16 -0.44 -4.81
CA MET A 82 -1.14 -1.32 -4.25
C MET A 82 0.26 -0.81 -4.55
N SER A 83 0.59 -0.54 -5.84
CA SER A 83 1.92 -0.06 -6.23
C SER A 83 2.24 1.30 -5.58
N THR A 84 1.27 2.23 -5.50
CA THR A 84 1.44 3.52 -4.82
C THR A 84 1.74 3.34 -3.34
N ALA A 85 0.95 2.53 -2.62
CA ALA A 85 1.16 2.30 -1.20
C ALA A 85 2.48 1.55 -0.92
N SER A 86 2.92 0.67 -1.84
CA SER A 86 4.25 0.02 -1.75
C SER A 86 5.38 1.03 -1.95
N ALA A 87 5.29 1.90 -2.96
CA ALA A 87 6.29 2.92 -3.23
C ALA A 87 6.41 3.92 -2.06
N ASP A 88 5.29 4.36 -1.50
CA ASP A 88 5.27 5.26 -0.35
C ASP A 88 5.92 4.62 0.89
N ALA A 89 5.56 3.37 1.20
CA ALA A 89 6.10 2.66 2.35
C ALA A 89 7.60 2.34 2.20
N LEU A 90 8.05 1.97 1.00
CA LEU A 90 9.46 1.70 0.72
C LEU A 90 10.31 2.97 0.69
N SER A 91 9.76 4.08 0.17
CA SER A 91 10.42 5.38 0.22
C SER A 91 10.60 5.89 1.66
N ASP A 92 9.59 5.72 2.52
CA ASP A 92 9.70 6.03 3.96
C ASP A 92 10.78 5.15 4.63
N LEU A 93 10.80 3.85 4.33
CA LEU A 93 11.79 2.92 4.85
C LEU A 93 13.22 3.29 4.39
N GLU A 94 13.41 3.66 3.12
CA GLU A 94 14.67 4.13 2.59
C GLU A 94 15.15 5.39 3.31
N GLN A 95 14.28 6.38 3.50
CA GLN A 95 14.61 7.61 4.21
C GLN A 95 15.06 7.36 5.65
N ARG A 96 14.41 6.44 6.36
CA ARG A 96 14.77 6.03 7.73
C ARG A 96 16.15 5.36 7.78
N LEU A 97 16.49 4.55 6.79
CA LEU A 97 17.79 3.88 6.73
C LEU A 97 18.94 4.81 6.29
N THR A 98 18.65 5.83 5.48
CA THR A 98 19.66 6.77 4.95
C THR A 98 19.84 8.01 5.81
N GLY A 99 18.98 8.28 6.78
CA GLY A 99 19.08 9.45 7.66
C GLY A 99 20.37 9.45 8.50
N GLY A 100 21.05 10.60 8.60
CA GLY A 100 22.30 10.76 9.36
C GLY A 100 23.54 10.11 8.71
N THR A 101 24.56 9.81 9.53
CA THR A 101 25.79 9.16 9.06
C THR A 101 25.51 7.70 8.69
N SER A 102 26.00 7.26 7.53
CA SER A 102 25.79 5.89 7.07
C SER A 102 26.56 4.88 7.93
N LEU A 103 25.96 3.67 8.13
CA LEU A 103 26.63 2.59 8.86
C LEU A 103 27.97 2.19 8.19
N GLY A 104 28.04 2.24 6.85
CA GLY A 104 29.28 1.97 6.11
C GLY A 104 30.41 2.97 6.47
N GLU A 105 30.06 4.25 6.64
CA GLU A 105 31.00 5.28 7.06
C GLU A 105 31.42 5.13 8.51
N GLN A 106 30.51 4.80 9.40
CA GLN A 106 30.80 4.51 10.84
C GLN A 106 31.72 3.29 10.97
N ILE A 107 31.45 2.20 10.24
CA ILE A 107 32.33 1.00 10.19
C ILE A 107 33.72 1.39 9.66
N SER A 108 33.79 2.16 8.58
CA SER A 108 35.06 2.62 8.02
C SER A 108 35.83 3.49 9.01
N THR A 109 35.15 4.39 9.73
CA THR A 109 35.75 5.26 10.74
C THR A 109 36.27 4.45 11.91
N MET A 110 35.51 3.48 12.42
CA MET A 110 35.97 2.58 13.48
C MET A 110 37.29 1.89 13.12
N PHE A 111 37.37 1.28 11.94
CA PHE A 111 38.61 0.62 11.49
C PHE A 111 39.75 1.60 11.26
N LYS A 112 39.49 2.79 10.73
CA LYS A 112 40.48 3.84 10.57
C LYS A 112 41.06 4.27 11.93
N ARG A 113 40.26 4.39 12.99
CA ARG A 113 40.74 4.72 14.32
C ARG A 113 41.68 3.64 14.90
N PHE A 114 41.44 2.36 14.61
CA PHE A 114 42.43 1.32 14.93
C PHE A 114 43.77 1.53 14.20
N GLY A 115 43.74 1.90 12.92
CA GLY A 115 44.94 2.23 12.17
C GLY A 115 45.69 3.44 12.74
N GLU A 116 44.99 4.49 13.15
CA GLU A 116 45.55 5.66 13.83
C GLU A 116 46.19 5.30 15.17
N ALA A 117 45.49 4.48 15.99
CA ALA A 117 45.99 3.99 17.27
C ALA A 117 47.21 3.07 17.09
N ALA A 118 47.39 2.41 15.97
CA ALA A 118 48.57 1.62 15.66
C ALA A 118 49.89 2.46 15.63
N ALA A 119 49.80 3.76 15.32
CA ALA A 119 50.95 4.67 15.35
C ALA A 119 51.41 5.01 16.78
N SER A 120 50.49 4.99 17.75
CA SER A 120 50.75 5.30 19.18
C SER A 120 49.93 4.41 20.10
N PRO A 121 50.24 3.11 20.17
CA PRO A 121 49.36 2.14 20.83
C PRO A 121 49.25 2.29 22.35
N THR A 122 50.15 3.05 22.96
CA THR A 122 50.14 3.36 24.40
C THR A 122 49.44 4.69 24.74
N ASP A 123 49.10 5.52 23.72
CA ASP A 123 48.46 6.82 23.93
C ASP A 123 47.00 6.66 24.39
N PRO A 124 46.63 7.17 25.57
CA PRO A 124 45.27 7.11 26.07
C PRO A 124 44.26 7.83 25.19
N ILE A 125 44.65 8.92 24.53
CA ILE A 125 43.79 9.71 23.67
C ILE A 125 43.45 8.92 22.39
N ALA A 126 44.44 8.26 21.78
CA ALA A 126 44.22 7.41 20.62
C ALA A 126 43.28 6.23 20.95
N ARG A 127 43.46 5.59 22.14
CA ARG A 127 42.58 4.51 22.59
C ARG A 127 41.18 4.99 22.88
N GLN A 128 41.00 6.11 23.53
CA GLN A 128 39.68 6.71 23.76
C GLN A 128 38.99 7.04 22.43
N SER A 129 39.71 7.54 21.45
CA SER A 129 39.17 7.82 20.11
C SER A 129 38.66 6.57 19.38
N VAL A 130 39.31 5.40 19.62
CA VAL A 130 38.80 4.11 19.12
C VAL A 130 37.47 3.78 19.81
N ILE A 131 37.41 3.85 21.15
CA ILE A 131 36.20 3.55 21.93
C ILE A 131 35.04 4.44 21.42
N SER A 132 35.25 5.77 21.33
CA SER A 132 34.20 6.67 20.86
C SER A 132 33.69 6.34 19.46
N SER A 133 34.59 5.89 18.56
CA SER A 133 34.15 5.47 17.21
C SER A 133 33.35 4.15 17.20
N ILE A 134 33.56 3.30 18.21
CA ILE A 134 32.78 2.07 18.41
C ILE A 134 31.40 2.43 19.01
N GLU A 135 31.36 3.36 19.97
CA GLU A 135 30.13 3.90 20.55
C GLU A 135 29.24 4.49 19.43
N ASP A 136 29.80 5.34 18.57
CA ASP A 136 29.11 5.91 17.43
C ASP A 136 28.51 4.83 16.50
N LEU A 137 29.23 3.73 16.25
CA LEU A 137 28.74 2.61 15.45
C LEU A 137 27.62 1.85 16.15
N VAL A 138 27.76 1.56 17.43
CA VAL A 138 26.74 0.88 18.25
C VAL A 138 25.45 1.70 18.26
N ASP A 139 25.56 3.00 18.53
CA ASP A 139 24.44 3.92 18.54
C ASP A 139 23.78 4.02 17.16
N GLY A 140 24.58 4.04 16.09
CA GLY A 140 24.10 4.02 14.72
C GLY A 140 23.29 2.77 14.39
N ILE A 141 23.74 1.60 14.82
CA ILE A 141 23.03 0.33 14.63
C ILE A 141 21.73 0.31 15.46
N HIS A 142 21.78 0.73 16.73
CA HIS A 142 20.60 0.82 17.59
C HIS A 142 19.55 1.77 17.01
N GLN A 143 19.96 2.92 16.50
CA GLN A 143 19.06 3.88 15.86
C GLN A 143 18.36 3.26 14.65
N ARG A 144 19.09 2.57 13.77
CA ARG A 144 18.49 1.91 12.59
C ARG A 144 17.53 0.79 13.02
N ALA A 145 17.88 0.03 14.05
CA ALA A 145 16.99 -0.98 14.60
C ALA A 145 15.68 -0.37 15.11
N ALA A 146 15.75 0.73 15.87
CA ALA A 146 14.60 1.45 16.38
C ALA A 146 13.73 2.06 15.26
N GLU A 147 14.36 2.60 14.20
CA GLU A 147 13.65 3.12 13.04
C GLU A 147 12.89 2.03 12.27
N LEU A 148 13.48 0.83 12.12
CA LEU A 148 12.80 -0.30 11.50
C LEU A 148 11.61 -0.79 12.35
N ASP A 149 11.77 -0.84 13.68
CA ASP A 149 10.71 -1.22 14.60
C ASP A 149 9.57 -0.18 14.60
N ALA A 150 9.90 1.11 14.53
CA ALA A 150 8.92 2.19 14.38
C ALA A 150 8.15 2.11 13.05
N ALA A 151 8.85 1.85 11.93
CA ALA A 151 8.21 1.65 10.63
C ALA A 151 7.24 0.46 10.65
N LYS A 152 7.62 -0.64 11.30
CA LYS A 152 6.76 -1.81 11.49
C LYS A 152 5.49 -1.48 12.29
N ALA A 153 5.63 -0.76 13.39
CA ALA A 153 4.51 -0.34 14.23
C ALA A 153 3.55 0.60 13.48
N GLU A 154 4.10 1.50 12.67
CA GLU A 154 3.31 2.39 11.83
C GLU A 154 2.53 1.63 10.76
N LEU A 155 3.15 0.69 10.06
CA LEU A 155 2.46 -0.18 9.08
C LEU A 155 1.35 -0.98 9.75
N ASN A 156 1.57 -1.54 10.93
CA ASN A 156 0.53 -2.24 11.70
C ASN A 156 -0.66 -1.32 12.03
N THR A 157 -0.41 -0.07 12.37
CA THR A 157 -1.45 0.93 12.65
C THR A 157 -2.24 1.27 11.37
N ARG A 158 -1.55 1.54 10.26
CA ARG A 158 -2.17 1.83 8.96
C ARG A 158 -3.02 0.65 8.47
N ILE A 159 -2.54 -0.59 8.60
CA ILE A 159 -3.30 -1.81 8.25
C ILE A 159 -4.59 -1.88 9.06
N LYS A 160 -4.52 -1.63 10.37
CA LYS A 160 -5.69 -1.63 11.26
C LYS A 160 -6.73 -0.57 10.88
N ASP A 161 -6.29 0.64 10.55
CA ASP A 161 -7.20 1.73 10.20
C ASP A 161 -7.83 1.51 8.82
N ASN A 162 -7.05 1.02 7.86
CA ASN A 162 -7.56 0.63 6.54
C ASN A 162 -8.55 -0.55 6.61
N ALA A 163 -8.35 -1.50 7.52
CA ALA A 163 -9.29 -2.60 7.75
C ALA A 163 -10.65 -2.10 8.31
N LYS A 164 -10.63 -1.10 9.20
CA LYS A 164 -11.86 -0.44 9.67
C LYS A 164 -12.57 0.27 8.51
N GLN A 165 -11.82 1.01 7.70
CA GLN A 165 -12.38 1.69 6.52
C GLN A 165 -12.98 0.71 5.52
N ALA A 166 -12.31 -0.43 5.27
CA ALA A 166 -12.83 -1.49 4.42
C ALA A 166 -14.14 -2.07 4.98
N THR A 167 -14.25 -2.26 6.29
CA THR A 167 -15.49 -2.69 6.95
C THR A 167 -16.63 -1.70 6.74
N GLU A 168 -16.37 -0.40 6.89
CA GLU A 168 -17.40 0.63 6.66
C GLU A 168 -17.82 0.70 5.18
N LEU A 169 -16.88 0.56 4.23
CA LEU A 169 -17.21 0.48 2.82
C LEU A 169 -18.02 -0.79 2.49
N ALA A 170 -17.71 -1.93 3.11
CA ALA A 170 -18.46 -3.16 2.94
C ALA A 170 -19.93 -2.99 3.40
N LYS A 171 -20.16 -2.35 4.55
CA LYS A 171 -21.51 -2.02 5.04
C LYS A 171 -22.25 -1.10 4.07
N ARG A 172 -21.60 -0.02 3.63
CA ARG A 172 -22.17 0.91 2.64
C ARG A 172 -22.51 0.22 1.33
N LEU A 173 -21.69 -0.75 0.88
CA LEU A 173 -21.94 -1.53 -0.32
C LEU A 173 -23.21 -2.41 -0.15
N ALA A 174 -23.38 -3.06 0.99
CA ALA A 174 -24.57 -3.84 1.32
C ALA A 174 -25.82 -2.95 1.41
N ASP A 175 -25.73 -1.76 2.00
CA ASP A 175 -26.83 -0.79 2.06
C ASP A 175 -27.21 -0.25 0.67
N ALA A 176 -26.23 0.00 -0.20
CA ALA A 176 -26.46 0.38 -1.58
C ALA A 176 -27.20 -0.73 -2.36
N ASN A 177 -26.80 -1.99 -2.20
CA ASN A 177 -27.54 -3.14 -2.75
C ASN A 177 -29.01 -3.15 -2.31
N LYS A 178 -29.26 -2.94 -1.00
CA LYS A 178 -30.61 -2.90 -0.44
C LYS A 178 -31.45 -1.76 -1.02
N SER A 179 -30.84 -0.61 -1.26
CA SER A 179 -31.53 0.57 -1.83
C SER A 179 -31.87 0.36 -3.29
N ILE A 180 -30.95 -0.20 -4.09
CA ILE A 180 -31.14 -0.51 -5.51
C ILE A 180 -32.27 -1.53 -5.71
N GLY A 181 -32.34 -2.57 -4.86
CA GLY A 181 -33.42 -3.58 -4.92
C GLY A 181 -34.84 -3.00 -4.79
N LYS A 182 -34.95 -1.75 -4.28
CA LYS A 182 -36.26 -1.07 -4.13
C LYS A 182 -36.61 -0.15 -5.29
N THR A 183 -35.62 0.55 -5.89
CA THR A 183 -35.86 1.65 -6.82
C THR A 183 -35.31 1.43 -8.23
N ASN A 184 -34.34 0.52 -8.38
CA ASN A 184 -33.59 0.26 -9.61
C ASN A 184 -32.95 1.55 -10.22
N ASP A 185 -32.63 2.54 -9.38
CA ASP A 185 -32.15 3.85 -9.76
C ASP A 185 -30.72 3.77 -10.34
N PRO A 186 -30.47 4.31 -11.55
CA PRO A 186 -29.14 4.39 -12.17
C PRO A 186 -28.09 5.10 -11.30
N VAL A 187 -28.43 6.19 -10.62
CA VAL A 187 -27.52 6.96 -9.75
C VAL A 187 -27.06 6.13 -8.55
N MET A 188 -27.97 5.35 -7.97
CA MET A 188 -27.64 4.43 -6.86
C MET A 188 -26.69 3.33 -7.31
N ARG A 189 -26.77 2.90 -8.56
CA ARG A 189 -25.83 1.91 -9.14
C ARG A 189 -24.45 2.52 -9.36
N ASP A 190 -24.34 3.78 -9.80
CA ASP A 190 -23.05 4.47 -9.92
C ASP A 190 -22.38 4.61 -8.55
N GLU A 191 -23.14 5.00 -7.50
CA GLU A 191 -22.62 5.08 -6.13
C GLU A 191 -22.16 3.71 -5.63
N ARG A 192 -22.90 2.63 -5.89
CA ARG A 192 -22.51 1.27 -5.55
C ARG A 192 -21.19 0.87 -6.23
N ASP A 193 -21.05 1.15 -7.52
CA ASP A 193 -19.86 0.83 -8.31
C ASP A 193 -18.65 1.65 -7.80
N ARG A 194 -18.86 2.90 -7.36
CA ARG A 194 -17.86 3.75 -6.74
C ARG A 194 -17.39 3.19 -5.40
N ILE A 195 -18.32 2.75 -4.53
CA ILE A 195 -17.99 2.11 -3.25
C ILE A 195 -17.20 0.82 -3.47
N ALA A 196 -17.61 -0.02 -4.44
CA ALA A 196 -16.91 -1.24 -4.79
C ALA A 196 -15.47 -0.95 -5.31
N SER A 197 -15.28 0.13 -6.07
CA SER A 197 -13.95 0.56 -6.52
C SER A 197 -13.08 1.00 -5.34
N GLN A 198 -13.61 1.78 -4.41
CA GLN A 198 -12.90 2.18 -3.19
C GLN A 198 -12.51 0.97 -2.34
N LEU A 199 -13.41 0.00 -2.19
CA LEU A 199 -13.13 -1.23 -1.46
C LEU A 199 -12.03 -2.04 -2.14
N SER A 200 -12.08 -2.17 -3.47
CA SER A 200 -11.03 -2.84 -4.27
C SER A 200 -9.68 -2.15 -4.14
N SER A 201 -9.64 -0.82 -4.08
CA SER A 201 -8.40 -0.05 -3.84
C SER A 201 -7.79 -0.29 -2.46
N LEU A 202 -8.60 -0.61 -1.45
CA LEU A 202 -8.11 -0.90 -0.10
C LEU A 202 -7.63 -2.35 0.07
N VAL A 203 -8.43 -3.32 -0.39
CA VAL A 203 -8.22 -4.76 -0.07
C VAL A 203 -7.95 -5.63 -1.30
N GLY A 204 -7.93 -5.07 -2.51
CA GLY A 204 -7.96 -5.86 -3.73
C GLY A 204 -9.31 -6.56 -3.90
N GLY A 205 -9.28 -7.78 -4.42
CA GLY A 205 -10.48 -8.58 -4.59
C GLY A 205 -11.34 -8.22 -5.80
N SER A 206 -12.49 -8.85 -5.92
CA SER A 206 -13.38 -8.69 -7.07
C SER A 206 -14.83 -8.44 -6.67
N ALA A 207 -15.49 -7.53 -7.38
CA ALA A 207 -16.91 -7.27 -7.26
C ALA A 207 -17.66 -7.84 -8.49
N ARG A 208 -18.74 -8.57 -8.25
CA ARG A 208 -19.60 -9.13 -9.32
C ARG A 208 -21.04 -8.88 -8.98
N VAL A 209 -21.84 -8.56 -9.99
CA VAL A 209 -23.29 -8.44 -9.88
C VAL A 209 -23.88 -9.79 -10.25
N ASP A 210 -24.77 -10.32 -9.38
CA ASP A 210 -25.49 -11.58 -9.59
C ASP A 210 -26.73 -11.40 -10.49
N SER A 211 -27.47 -12.50 -10.70
CA SER A 211 -28.72 -12.51 -11.49
C SER A 211 -29.82 -11.64 -10.89
N ASP A 212 -29.80 -11.42 -9.58
CA ASP A 212 -30.79 -10.63 -8.85
C ASP A 212 -30.42 -9.13 -8.80
N GLY A 213 -29.33 -8.77 -9.50
CA GLY A 213 -28.85 -7.40 -9.60
C GLY A 213 -28.07 -6.92 -8.37
N GLN A 214 -27.78 -7.82 -7.41
CA GLN A 214 -27.01 -7.51 -6.21
C GLN A 214 -25.52 -7.70 -6.43
N MET A 215 -24.72 -6.86 -5.81
CA MET A 215 -23.26 -6.96 -5.92
C MET A 215 -22.68 -7.76 -4.78
N ARG A 216 -21.87 -8.75 -5.12
CA ARG A 216 -21.05 -9.52 -4.19
C ARG A 216 -19.59 -9.05 -4.29
N PHE A 217 -18.93 -8.90 -3.14
CA PHE A 217 -17.51 -8.57 -3.08
C PHE A 217 -16.72 -9.71 -2.39
N VAL A 218 -15.69 -10.21 -3.09
CA VAL A 218 -14.90 -11.38 -2.67
C VAL A 218 -13.42 -11.01 -2.67
N LEU A 219 -12.72 -11.28 -1.58
CA LEU A 219 -11.27 -11.15 -1.48
C LEU A 219 -10.56 -12.22 -2.33
N ASP A 220 -9.31 -11.98 -2.71
CA ASP A 220 -8.53 -12.90 -3.58
C ASP A 220 -8.44 -14.32 -3.02
N GLY A 221 -8.42 -14.49 -1.70
CA GLY A 221 -8.47 -15.79 -1.02
C GLY A 221 -9.86 -16.45 -0.94
N GLY A 222 -10.86 -15.91 -1.64
CA GLY A 222 -12.22 -16.45 -1.70
C GLY A 222 -13.08 -16.16 -0.44
N ALA A 223 -12.61 -15.31 0.49
CA ALA A 223 -13.44 -14.86 1.60
C ALA A 223 -14.41 -13.78 1.10
N VAL A 224 -15.69 -13.93 1.47
CA VAL A 224 -16.75 -13.02 1.05
C VAL A 224 -16.84 -11.89 2.07
N LEU A 225 -16.68 -10.65 1.60
CA LEU A 225 -16.81 -9.46 2.45
C LEU A 225 -18.21 -8.84 2.35
N VAL A 226 -18.83 -8.93 1.15
CA VAL A 226 -20.22 -8.52 0.96
C VAL A 226 -20.95 -9.57 0.14
N ASP A 227 -22.12 -10.00 0.60
CA ASP A 227 -23.02 -10.91 -0.10
C ASP A 227 -24.43 -10.30 -0.16
N GLY A 228 -24.74 -9.68 -1.28
CA GLY A 228 -26.00 -8.96 -1.43
C GLY A 228 -26.15 -7.85 -0.38
N THR A 229 -27.14 -7.97 0.47
CA THR A 229 -27.44 -6.99 1.53
C THR A 229 -26.73 -7.27 2.86
N HIS A 230 -25.87 -8.28 2.90
CA HIS A 230 -25.10 -8.66 4.09
C HIS A 230 -23.63 -8.27 3.93
N ALA A 231 -23.04 -7.68 4.98
CA ALA A 231 -21.63 -7.34 5.04
C ALA A 231 -20.95 -7.99 6.24
N SER A 232 -19.85 -8.69 6.00
CA SER A 232 -18.93 -9.18 7.03
C SER A 232 -17.95 -8.07 7.44
N ALA A 233 -17.43 -8.15 8.66
CA ALA A 233 -16.40 -7.23 9.13
C ALA A 233 -15.00 -7.74 8.76
N LEU A 234 -14.10 -6.84 8.38
CA LEU A 234 -12.67 -7.09 8.32
C LEU A 234 -12.04 -6.60 9.62
N GLU A 235 -11.74 -7.53 10.52
CA GLU A 235 -11.16 -7.23 11.82
C GLU A 235 -9.65 -7.36 11.81
N ALA A 236 -8.99 -6.39 12.45
CA ALA A 236 -7.54 -6.37 12.66
C ALA A 236 -7.24 -6.63 14.14
N THR A 237 -6.46 -7.67 14.42
CA THR A 237 -6.06 -8.04 15.78
C THR A 237 -4.56 -8.32 15.81
N PRO A 238 -3.87 -8.04 16.94
CA PRO A 238 -2.48 -8.46 17.09
C PRO A 238 -2.36 -9.98 17.05
N ASP A 239 -1.39 -10.48 16.28
CA ASP A 239 -0.99 -11.89 16.35
C ASP A 239 -0.31 -12.17 17.69
N PRO A 240 -0.75 -13.17 18.45
CA PRO A 240 -0.18 -13.44 19.78
C PRO A 240 1.31 -13.83 19.77
N ALA A 241 1.82 -14.37 18.66
CA ALA A 241 3.20 -14.84 18.55
C ALA A 241 4.16 -13.73 18.15
N THR A 242 3.75 -12.83 17.24
CA THR A 242 4.62 -11.81 16.64
C THR A 242 4.28 -10.38 17.10
N GLY A 243 3.07 -10.16 17.62
CA GLY A 243 2.52 -8.83 17.89
C GLY A 243 2.09 -8.07 16.63
N ASP A 244 2.28 -8.64 15.46
CA ASP A 244 1.92 -8.02 14.19
C ASP A 244 0.40 -8.05 13.98
N THR A 245 -0.11 -7.05 13.25
CA THR A 245 -1.52 -6.99 12.90
C THR A 245 -1.87 -8.12 11.92
N SER A 246 -2.75 -9.03 12.34
CA SER A 246 -3.40 -10.04 11.53
C SER A 246 -4.83 -9.61 11.17
N LEU A 247 -5.34 -10.08 10.03
CA LEU A 247 -6.65 -9.72 9.49
C LEU A 247 -7.55 -10.95 9.40
N ALA A 248 -8.79 -10.80 9.85
CA ALA A 248 -9.80 -11.84 9.71
C ALA A 248 -11.12 -11.27 9.21
N VAL A 249 -11.79 -12.01 8.33
CA VAL A 249 -13.20 -11.77 8.00
C VAL A 249 -14.06 -12.41 9.09
N VAL A 250 -14.94 -11.61 9.68
CA VAL A 250 -15.83 -12.00 10.76
C VAL A 250 -17.27 -11.83 10.31
N ASP A 251 -18.03 -12.92 10.42
CA ASP A 251 -19.47 -12.98 10.13
C ASP A 251 -20.18 -13.68 11.27
N GLY A 252 -20.87 -12.92 12.13
CA GLY A 252 -21.45 -13.43 13.37
C GLY A 252 -20.38 -14.06 14.27
N SER A 253 -20.48 -15.37 14.51
CA SER A 253 -19.50 -16.15 15.28
C SER A 253 -18.39 -16.76 14.43
N ALA A 254 -18.50 -16.74 13.10
CA ALA A 254 -17.52 -17.27 12.18
C ALA A 254 -16.37 -16.28 12.02
N ARG A 255 -15.14 -16.76 12.20
CA ARG A 255 -13.91 -15.98 12.02
C ARG A 255 -12.96 -16.74 11.10
N ARG A 256 -12.54 -16.10 10.02
CA ARG A 256 -11.59 -16.66 9.06
C ARG A 256 -10.40 -15.73 8.88
N ASP A 257 -9.20 -16.21 9.19
CA ASP A 257 -7.97 -15.47 8.89
C ASP A 257 -7.82 -15.29 7.37
N VAL A 258 -7.51 -14.05 6.98
CA VAL A 258 -7.32 -13.64 5.58
C VAL A 258 -6.02 -12.87 5.37
N THR A 259 -5.16 -12.78 6.37
CA THR A 259 -3.91 -11.98 6.32
C THR A 259 -3.08 -12.33 5.09
N ALA A 260 -2.78 -13.60 4.87
CA ALA A 260 -2.00 -14.06 3.72
C ALA A 260 -2.79 -14.05 2.39
N ALA A 261 -4.12 -13.91 2.46
CA ALA A 261 -5.00 -13.91 1.31
C ALA A 261 -5.20 -12.50 0.72
N ILE A 262 -5.01 -11.44 1.50
CA ILE A 262 -5.08 -10.06 1.02
C ILE A 262 -3.75 -9.71 0.36
N ARG A 263 -3.73 -9.75 -0.98
CA ARG A 263 -2.53 -9.50 -1.80
C ARG A 263 -2.65 -8.29 -2.72
N GLY A 264 -3.81 -7.63 -2.73
CA GLY A 264 -4.11 -6.48 -3.56
C GLY A 264 -4.47 -5.25 -2.72
N GLY A 265 -4.56 -4.10 -3.38
CA GLY A 265 -4.91 -2.84 -2.76
C GLY A 265 -3.87 -2.34 -1.74
N THR A 266 -4.21 -1.27 -1.06
CA THR A 266 -3.33 -0.60 -0.08
C THR A 266 -2.93 -1.54 1.08
N ILE A 267 -3.87 -2.35 1.58
CA ILE A 267 -3.59 -3.28 2.69
C ILE A 267 -2.63 -4.37 2.24
N GLY A 268 -2.81 -4.93 1.01
CA GLY A 268 -1.91 -5.93 0.47
C GLY A 268 -0.47 -5.40 0.31
N ALA A 269 -0.31 -4.14 -0.11
CA ALA A 269 0.98 -3.46 -0.16
C ALA A 269 1.64 -3.34 1.22
N GLN A 270 0.87 -2.85 2.20
CA GLN A 270 1.37 -2.65 3.57
C GLN A 270 1.81 -3.97 4.23
N LEU A 271 1.03 -5.04 4.04
CA LEU A 271 1.40 -6.40 4.47
C LEU A 271 2.68 -6.87 3.75
N GLY A 272 2.74 -6.68 2.42
CA GLY A 272 3.90 -7.09 1.60
C GLY A 272 5.19 -6.39 2.01
N VAL A 273 5.17 -5.08 2.25
CA VAL A 273 6.34 -4.32 2.71
C VAL A 273 6.72 -4.71 4.14
N ARG A 274 5.75 -4.83 5.05
CA ARG A 274 5.99 -5.21 6.46
C ARG A 274 6.64 -6.58 6.58
N ASP A 275 6.05 -7.59 5.93
CA ASP A 275 6.45 -9.00 6.06
C ASP A 275 7.57 -9.39 5.08
N GLY A 276 7.79 -8.55 4.04
CA GLY A 276 8.80 -8.74 3.02
C GLY A 276 10.03 -7.86 3.23
N ASP A 277 10.03 -6.64 2.69
CA ASP A 277 11.25 -5.83 2.56
C ASP A 277 11.73 -5.27 3.90
N LEU A 278 10.82 -4.86 4.79
CA LEU A 278 11.18 -4.42 6.14
C LEU A 278 11.73 -5.58 6.97
N ALA A 279 11.12 -6.76 6.91
CA ALA A 279 11.63 -7.94 7.62
C ALA A 279 13.01 -8.36 7.10
N LYS A 280 13.27 -8.29 5.79
CA LYS A 280 14.59 -8.52 5.21
C LYS A 280 15.61 -7.49 5.66
N ALA A 281 15.23 -6.19 5.67
CA ALA A 281 16.10 -5.12 6.14
C ALA A 281 16.49 -5.32 7.61
N ARG A 282 15.52 -5.72 8.47
CA ARG A 282 15.79 -6.03 9.87
C ARG A 282 16.75 -7.21 10.02
N THR A 283 16.53 -8.29 9.30
CA THR A 283 17.40 -9.47 9.31
C THR A 283 18.82 -9.14 8.83
N ALA A 284 18.93 -8.30 7.79
CA ALA A 284 20.24 -7.88 7.27
C ALA A 284 21.00 -6.97 8.26
N LEU A 285 20.28 -6.10 8.98
CA LEU A 285 20.87 -5.28 10.05
C LEU A 285 21.35 -6.14 11.23
N ASP A 286 20.54 -7.10 11.66
CA ASP A 286 20.93 -8.06 12.70
C ASP A 286 22.15 -8.89 12.29
N GLN A 287 22.20 -9.34 11.02
CA GLN A 287 23.35 -10.06 10.49
C GLN A 287 24.61 -9.19 10.46
N LEU A 288 24.50 -7.92 10.02
CA LEU A 288 25.63 -6.98 10.03
C LEU A 288 26.17 -6.78 11.45
N ALA A 289 25.31 -6.53 12.43
CA ALA A 289 25.69 -6.38 13.83
C ALA A 289 26.39 -7.63 14.37
N TYR A 290 25.86 -8.80 14.06
CA TYR A 290 26.47 -10.08 14.45
C TYR A 290 27.85 -10.26 13.82
N ASP A 291 28.00 -9.99 12.52
CA ASP A 291 29.27 -10.13 11.79
C ASP A 291 30.33 -9.13 12.31
N VAL A 292 29.93 -7.89 12.64
CA VAL A 292 30.83 -6.91 13.31
C VAL A 292 31.34 -7.48 14.62
N VAL A 293 30.45 -7.97 15.49
CA VAL A 293 30.83 -8.52 16.81
C VAL A 293 31.73 -9.74 16.65
N GLN A 294 31.38 -10.71 15.83
CA GLN A 294 32.13 -11.95 15.68
C GLN A 294 33.53 -11.73 15.11
N SER A 295 33.62 -10.94 14.02
CA SER A 295 34.90 -10.69 13.36
C SER A 295 35.85 -9.88 14.24
N THR A 296 35.36 -8.82 14.89
CA THR A 296 36.21 -7.98 15.74
C THR A 296 36.58 -8.69 17.04
N ASN A 297 35.67 -9.41 17.70
CA ASN A 297 35.98 -10.19 18.91
C ASN A 297 37.02 -11.28 18.61
N SER A 298 36.95 -11.97 17.49
CA SER A 298 37.93 -12.98 17.08
C SER A 298 39.34 -12.42 17.02
N VAL A 299 39.54 -11.23 16.47
CA VAL A 299 40.85 -10.58 16.36
C VAL A 299 41.25 -9.97 17.71
N HIS A 300 40.33 -9.28 18.39
CA HIS A 300 40.62 -8.64 19.70
C HIS A 300 41.03 -9.64 20.76
N ALA A 301 40.35 -10.79 20.88
CA ALA A 301 40.65 -11.82 21.84
C ALA A 301 42.02 -12.51 21.61
N ALA A 302 42.48 -12.55 20.37
CA ALA A 302 43.81 -13.08 20.01
C ALA A 302 44.97 -12.14 20.41
N ASN A 303 44.66 -10.90 20.76
CA ASN A 303 45.62 -9.84 21.09
C ASN A 303 45.54 -9.45 22.58
N ALA A 304 46.41 -8.55 23.01
CA ALA A 304 46.53 -8.17 24.44
C ALA A 304 46.35 -6.66 24.66
N GLY A 305 45.78 -6.29 25.80
CA GLY A 305 45.74 -4.91 26.31
C GLY A 305 47.11 -4.43 26.87
N LEU A 306 47.14 -3.19 27.39
CA LEU A 306 48.34 -2.66 28.07
C LEU A 306 48.69 -3.42 29.33
N ASP A 307 47.73 -4.08 29.93
CA ASP A 307 47.93 -4.97 31.08
C ASP A 307 48.49 -6.37 30.72
N GLY A 308 48.76 -6.60 29.42
CA GLY A 308 49.28 -7.86 28.90
C GLY A 308 48.27 -9.01 28.86
N VAL A 309 47.01 -8.78 29.20
CA VAL A 309 45.96 -9.81 29.23
C VAL A 309 45.31 -9.93 27.87
N SER A 310 45.25 -11.15 27.33
CA SER A 310 44.53 -11.55 26.11
C SER A 310 43.23 -12.31 26.44
N GLY A 311 42.47 -12.69 25.43
CA GLY A 311 41.21 -13.44 25.55
C GLY A 311 40.00 -12.58 25.89
N ARG A 312 40.10 -11.26 25.84
CA ARG A 312 38.96 -10.34 26.05
C ARG A 312 38.25 -10.07 24.72
N ASN A 313 36.94 -10.01 24.77
CA ASN A 313 36.13 -9.52 23.69
C ASN A 313 36.13 -7.99 23.65
N LEU A 314 35.94 -7.40 22.46
CA LEU A 314 35.71 -5.98 22.27
C LEU A 314 34.25 -5.63 22.52
N PHE A 315 33.37 -6.45 21.99
CA PHE A 315 31.93 -6.36 22.17
C PHE A 315 31.43 -7.49 23.08
N SER A 316 30.34 -7.25 23.77
CA SER A 316 29.62 -8.30 24.51
C SER A 316 29.23 -9.44 23.55
N SER A 317 29.33 -10.68 24.00
CA SER A 317 29.00 -11.84 23.18
C SER A 317 27.50 -11.88 22.85
N LEU A 318 27.18 -12.12 21.60
CA LEU A 318 25.80 -12.27 21.11
C LEU A 318 25.43 -13.75 21.05
N GLY A 319 24.18 -14.06 21.43
CA GLY A 319 23.66 -15.45 21.41
C GLY A 319 23.31 -15.97 20.00
N GLY A 320 23.24 -15.08 19.00
CA GLY A 320 22.89 -15.40 17.62
C GLY A 320 22.63 -14.16 16.79
N VAL A 321 22.17 -14.35 15.56
CA VAL A 321 21.87 -13.25 14.62
C VAL A 321 20.61 -12.50 15.03
N ALA A 322 19.53 -13.22 15.38
CA ALA A 322 18.25 -12.59 15.70
C ALA A 322 18.36 -11.64 16.91
N GLY A 323 18.00 -10.38 16.70
CA GLY A 323 18.08 -9.34 17.72
C GLY A 323 19.48 -8.78 17.97
N ALA A 324 20.48 -9.16 17.18
CA ALA A 324 21.87 -8.72 17.32
C ALA A 324 22.01 -7.20 17.22
N ALA A 325 21.26 -6.55 16.31
CA ALA A 325 21.28 -5.11 16.15
C ALA A 325 20.76 -4.33 17.36
N THR A 326 19.93 -4.94 18.17
CA THR A 326 19.42 -4.32 19.42
C THR A 326 20.31 -4.67 20.63
N ALA A 327 21.01 -5.81 20.55
CA ALA A 327 21.81 -6.33 21.67
C ALA A 327 23.31 -6.01 21.60
N ILE A 328 23.79 -5.46 20.47
CA ILE A 328 25.20 -5.08 20.29
C ILE A 328 25.59 -4.04 21.34
N ALA A 329 26.67 -4.31 22.07
CA ALA A 329 27.22 -3.38 23.05
C ALA A 329 28.73 -3.61 23.19
N ILE A 330 29.47 -2.59 23.57
CA ILE A 330 30.89 -2.73 23.97
C ILE A 330 31.00 -3.60 25.21
N ASP A 331 32.09 -4.38 25.33
CA ASP A 331 32.35 -5.12 26.56
C ASP A 331 32.58 -4.11 27.72
N PRO A 332 31.82 -4.19 28.83
CA PRO A 332 31.88 -3.21 29.91
C PRO A 332 33.29 -3.02 30.50
N ALA A 333 34.12 -4.05 30.47
CA ALA A 333 35.50 -3.93 30.97
C ALA A 333 36.38 -3.10 30.01
N VAL A 334 36.14 -3.16 28.73
CA VAL A 334 36.90 -2.38 27.71
C VAL A 334 36.36 -0.94 27.65
N GLU A 335 35.05 -0.76 27.77
CA GLU A 335 34.39 0.54 27.80
C GLU A 335 34.85 1.37 29.03
N ALA A 336 34.86 0.76 30.19
CA ALA A 336 35.28 1.42 31.44
C ALA A 336 36.79 1.74 31.50
N ASP A 337 37.63 1.00 30.76
CA ASP A 337 39.07 1.15 30.80
C ASP A 337 39.70 0.91 29.41
N PRO A 338 39.96 1.97 28.63
CA PRO A 338 40.56 1.88 27.31
C PRO A 338 41.95 1.22 27.28
N SER A 339 42.64 1.10 28.41
CA SER A 339 43.91 0.37 28.52
C SER A 339 43.75 -1.13 28.22
N LYS A 340 42.56 -1.68 28.39
CA LYS A 340 42.21 -3.08 28.08
C LYS A 340 41.94 -3.35 26.60
N LEU A 341 41.87 -2.30 25.78
CA LEU A 341 41.74 -2.48 24.33
C LEU A 341 42.97 -3.25 23.79
N ALA A 342 42.73 -4.37 23.11
CA ALA A 342 43.80 -5.32 22.76
C ALA A 342 44.52 -4.88 21.45
N LEU A 343 45.39 -3.89 21.53
CA LEU A 343 46.16 -3.34 20.40
C LEU A 343 47.52 -3.99 20.21
N ALA A 344 48.04 -4.73 21.24
CA ALA A 344 49.37 -5.37 21.20
C ALA A 344 49.23 -6.85 20.83
N ALA A 345 50.26 -7.42 20.17
CA ALA A 345 50.34 -8.87 20.05
C ALA A 345 50.45 -9.54 21.44
N THR A 346 49.89 -10.69 21.64
CA THR A 346 50.06 -11.48 22.88
C THR A 346 51.55 -11.74 23.12
N GLY A 347 52.07 -11.26 24.25
CA GLY A 347 53.52 -11.32 24.62
C GLY A 347 54.39 -10.26 23.95
N GLY A 348 53.84 -9.34 23.12
CA GLY A 348 54.59 -8.32 22.35
C GLY A 348 54.94 -7.06 23.15
N GLY A 349 54.47 -6.90 24.39
CA GLY A 349 54.65 -5.71 25.21
C GLY A 349 53.83 -4.49 24.82
N PRO A 350 53.78 -3.43 25.65
CA PRO A 350 52.86 -2.29 25.49
C PRO A 350 53.03 -1.48 24.18
N GLY A 351 54.24 -1.45 23.63
CA GLY A 351 54.55 -0.72 22.36
C GLY A 351 54.23 -1.50 21.11
N SER A 352 53.74 -2.75 21.20
CA SER A 352 53.33 -3.52 20.03
C SER A 352 51.99 -2.99 19.50
N ASN A 353 51.92 -2.89 18.17
CA ASN A 353 50.72 -2.44 17.46
C ASN A 353 50.07 -3.50 16.54
N ALA A 354 50.53 -4.75 16.67
CA ALA A 354 50.10 -5.81 15.77
C ALA A 354 48.59 -6.08 15.89
N GLY A 355 47.99 -6.00 17.10
CA GLY A 355 46.54 -6.11 17.29
C GLY A 355 45.79 -4.99 16.65
N ALA A 356 46.25 -3.74 16.77
CA ALA A 356 45.67 -2.58 16.09
C ALA A 356 45.68 -2.70 14.58
N LEU A 357 46.81 -3.15 14.02
CA LEU A 357 46.91 -3.38 12.56
C LEU A 357 46.04 -4.53 12.08
N ALA A 358 45.93 -5.61 12.86
CA ALA A 358 45.08 -6.72 12.51
C ALA A 358 43.58 -6.31 12.53
N LEU A 359 43.14 -5.50 13.50
CA LEU A 359 41.79 -4.93 13.54
C LEU A 359 41.57 -3.96 12.36
N PHE A 360 42.51 -3.08 12.06
CA PHE A 360 42.44 -2.19 10.88
C PHE A 360 42.29 -2.96 9.59
N GLN A 361 43.01 -4.08 9.42
CA GLN A 361 42.95 -4.90 8.20
C GLN A 361 41.58 -5.58 8.00
N LEU A 362 40.77 -5.77 9.05
CA LEU A 362 39.39 -6.29 8.94
C LEU A 362 38.51 -5.46 8.01
N ALA A 363 38.78 -4.16 7.87
CA ALA A 363 38.05 -3.29 6.92
C ALA A 363 38.00 -3.85 5.50
N ASN A 364 39.08 -4.55 5.08
CA ASN A 364 39.24 -5.06 3.73
C ASN A 364 39.06 -6.58 3.63
N GLN A 365 38.73 -7.25 4.75
CA GLN A 365 38.52 -8.70 4.74
C GLN A 365 37.05 -9.05 4.52
N ASN A 366 36.82 -10.13 3.81
CA ASN A 366 35.47 -10.65 3.52
C ASN A 366 34.97 -11.48 4.71
N VAL A 367 34.68 -10.82 5.82
CA VAL A 367 34.27 -11.43 7.09
C VAL A 367 32.75 -11.41 7.30
N ALA A 368 32.02 -10.61 6.53
CA ALA A 368 30.58 -10.59 6.60
C ALA A 368 29.94 -11.77 5.84
N ALA A 369 28.73 -12.12 6.24
CA ALA A 369 27.94 -13.18 5.59
C ALA A 369 27.86 -12.98 4.08
N GLY A 370 27.97 -14.06 3.33
CA GLY A 370 28.02 -14.03 1.86
C GLY A 370 29.36 -13.62 1.27
N GLY A 371 30.49 -13.63 2.07
CA GLY A 371 31.83 -13.36 1.59
C GLY A 371 32.07 -11.91 1.16
N LYS A 372 31.57 -10.97 1.93
CA LYS A 372 31.66 -9.53 1.72
C LYS A 372 32.47 -8.85 2.82
N THR A 373 32.92 -7.62 2.56
CA THR A 373 33.41 -6.75 3.65
C THR A 373 32.23 -6.23 4.47
N LEU A 374 32.46 -5.86 5.72
CA LEU A 374 31.42 -5.27 6.58
C LEU A 374 30.85 -3.97 5.99
N GLY A 375 31.71 -3.14 5.37
CA GLY A 375 31.27 -1.93 4.70
C GLY A 375 30.33 -2.23 3.51
N ASN A 376 30.65 -3.25 2.70
CA ASN A 376 29.78 -3.65 1.59
C ASN A 376 28.45 -4.25 2.06
N ALA A 377 28.44 -4.99 3.17
CA ALA A 377 27.21 -5.49 3.78
C ALA A 377 26.30 -4.35 4.26
N ALA A 378 26.88 -3.30 4.85
CA ALA A 378 26.14 -2.10 5.24
C ALA A 378 25.56 -1.34 4.03
N LEU A 379 26.31 -1.21 2.93
CA LEU A 379 25.83 -0.60 1.70
C LEU A 379 24.73 -1.41 1.02
N GLU A 380 24.83 -2.73 1.05
CA GLU A 380 23.83 -3.63 0.47
C GLU A 380 22.50 -3.57 1.22
N LEU A 381 22.52 -3.42 2.54
CA LEU A 381 21.31 -3.23 3.35
C LEU A 381 20.47 -2.06 2.80
N VAL A 382 21.10 -0.91 2.60
CA VAL A 382 20.45 0.29 2.06
C VAL A 382 20.10 0.12 0.59
N GLY A 383 21.04 -0.41 -0.19
CA GLY A 383 20.89 -0.61 -1.65
C GLY A 383 19.72 -1.52 -2.01
N ASN A 384 19.45 -2.55 -1.21
CA ASN A 384 18.31 -3.46 -1.43
C ASN A 384 16.97 -2.72 -1.24
N VAL A 385 16.85 -1.89 -0.21
CA VAL A 385 15.64 -1.09 0.04
C VAL A 385 15.46 -0.03 -1.04
N ALA A 386 16.53 0.70 -1.41
CA ALA A 386 16.50 1.69 -2.48
C ALA A 386 16.09 1.07 -3.83
N SER A 387 16.61 -0.13 -4.15
CA SER A 387 16.23 -0.85 -5.36
C SER A 387 14.76 -1.27 -5.34
N ALA A 388 14.24 -1.72 -4.19
CA ALA A 388 12.83 -2.06 -4.03
C ALA A 388 11.94 -0.81 -4.19
N ALA A 389 12.32 0.33 -3.62
CA ALA A 389 11.61 1.61 -3.74
C ALA A 389 11.57 2.11 -5.19
N ALA A 390 12.71 2.02 -5.91
CA ALA A 390 12.78 2.36 -7.33
C ALA A 390 11.87 1.45 -8.17
N SER A 391 11.89 0.13 -7.93
CA SER A 391 11.02 -0.82 -8.63
C SER A 391 9.55 -0.53 -8.37
N ALA A 392 9.16 -0.26 -7.12
CA ALA A 392 7.78 0.09 -6.77
C ALA A 392 7.35 1.41 -7.46
N THR A 393 8.24 2.38 -7.58
CA THR A 393 7.99 3.63 -8.30
C THR A 393 7.72 3.38 -9.80
N ASP A 394 8.46 2.47 -10.42
CA ASP A 394 8.23 2.09 -11.82
C ASP A 394 6.93 1.29 -12.00
N ASP A 395 6.56 0.48 -11.01
CA ASP A 395 5.26 -0.18 -10.97
C ASP A 395 4.11 0.82 -10.92
N VAL A 396 4.23 1.91 -10.13
CA VAL A 396 3.24 3.01 -10.11
C VAL A 396 3.06 3.62 -11.50
N LYS A 397 4.15 3.93 -12.20
CA LYS A 397 4.09 4.51 -13.55
C LYS A 397 3.36 3.58 -14.53
N ARG A 398 3.69 2.27 -14.49
CA ARG A 398 3.06 1.26 -15.34
C ARG A 398 1.57 1.10 -15.04
N ASP A 399 1.21 0.94 -13.76
CA ASP A 399 -0.16 0.71 -13.34
C ASP A 399 -1.04 1.95 -13.57
N LYS A 400 -0.46 3.15 -13.42
CA LYS A 400 -1.12 4.40 -13.77
C LYS A 400 -1.45 4.48 -15.26
N LEU A 401 -0.53 4.12 -16.14
CA LEU A 401 -0.78 4.08 -17.59
C LEU A 401 -1.93 3.12 -17.94
N VAL A 402 -1.99 1.96 -17.28
CA VAL A 402 -3.08 1.00 -17.48
C VAL A 402 -4.41 1.58 -16.99
N ALA A 403 -4.44 2.17 -15.80
CA ALA A 403 -5.64 2.78 -15.25
C ALA A 403 -6.15 3.95 -16.11
N ASP A 404 -5.26 4.84 -16.55
CA ASP A 404 -5.58 5.99 -17.42
C ASP A 404 -6.13 5.53 -18.78
N ASN A 405 -5.54 4.49 -19.40
CA ASN A 405 -6.02 3.93 -20.65
C ASN A 405 -7.43 3.32 -20.52
N LEU A 406 -7.68 2.58 -19.46
CA LEU A 406 -9.00 2.00 -19.19
C LEU A 406 -10.05 3.07 -18.85
N ALA A 407 -9.66 4.13 -18.15
CA ALA A 407 -10.52 5.28 -17.90
C ALA A 407 -10.87 6.00 -19.22
N GLY A 408 -9.90 6.22 -20.10
CA GLY A 408 -10.15 6.79 -21.44
C GLY A 408 -11.09 5.93 -22.29
N LEU A 409 -10.97 4.60 -22.22
CA LEU A 409 -11.91 3.69 -22.90
C LEU A 409 -13.33 3.81 -22.32
N ARG A 410 -13.46 3.93 -20.99
CA ARG A 410 -14.77 4.16 -20.35
C ARG A 410 -15.37 5.47 -20.81
N ASP A 411 -14.58 6.55 -20.83
CA ASP A 411 -15.06 7.87 -21.19
C ASP A 411 -15.48 7.93 -22.68
N SER A 412 -14.82 7.18 -23.54
CA SER A 412 -15.24 7.05 -24.96
C SER A 412 -16.54 6.27 -25.16
N LEU A 413 -16.88 5.33 -24.23
CA LEU A 413 -18.09 4.50 -24.32
C LEU A 413 -19.27 5.08 -23.55
N ALA A 414 -19.02 5.65 -22.39
CA ALA A 414 -20.04 6.05 -21.41
C ALA A 414 -19.88 7.50 -20.92
N GLY A 415 -18.96 8.25 -21.49
CA GLY A 415 -18.77 9.67 -21.19
C GLY A 415 -19.94 10.52 -21.68
N VAL A 416 -20.17 11.64 -21.03
CA VAL A 416 -21.17 12.63 -21.43
C VAL A 416 -20.53 13.63 -22.37
N ASP A 417 -21.06 13.72 -23.59
CA ASP A 417 -20.74 14.79 -24.52
C ASP A 417 -21.76 15.90 -24.37
N ILE A 418 -21.33 17.07 -23.92
CA ILE A 418 -22.21 18.22 -23.65
C ILE A 418 -22.93 18.68 -24.92
N GLU A 419 -22.27 18.70 -26.09
CA GLU A 419 -22.86 19.16 -27.35
C GLU A 419 -23.96 18.18 -27.79
N GLU A 420 -23.71 16.87 -27.66
CA GLU A 420 -24.72 15.86 -27.96
C GLU A 420 -25.91 15.96 -27.01
N GLU A 421 -25.66 16.10 -25.68
CA GLU A 421 -26.74 16.22 -24.71
C GLU A 421 -27.55 17.50 -24.86
N MET A 422 -26.93 18.63 -25.17
CA MET A 422 -27.63 19.89 -25.46
C MET A 422 -28.51 19.76 -26.73
N THR A 423 -28.01 19.06 -27.75
CA THR A 423 -28.81 18.76 -28.95
C THR A 423 -29.99 17.86 -28.61
N ASN A 424 -29.79 16.83 -27.81
CA ASN A 424 -30.85 15.94 -27.33
C ASN A 424 -31.88 16.70 -26.47
N LEU A 425 -31.42 17.57 -25.59
CA LEU A 425 -32.27 18.42 -24.76
C LEU A 425 -33.19 19.30 -25.62
N ALA A 426 -32.61 20.05 -26.56
CA ALA A 426 -33.39 20.88 -27.49
C ALA A 426 -34.41 20.07 -28.30
N ARG A 427 -34.04 18.88 -28.77
CA ARG A 427 -34.93 17.98 -29.48
C ARG A 427 -36.12 17.53 -28.63
N PHE A 428 -35.87 17.12 -27.40
CA PHE A 428 -36.93 16.69 -26.47
C PHE A 428 -37.83 17.85 -26.04
N GLU A 429 -37.30 19.05 -25.82
CA GLU A 429 -38.06 20.26 -25.51
C GLU A 429 -38.98 20.67 -26.66
N HIS A 430 -38.46 20.67 -27.89
CA HIS A 430 -39.26 20.95 -29.08
C HIS A 430 -40.39 19.93 -29.30
N ALA A 431 -40.09 18.64 -29.10
CA ALA A 431 -41.08 17.58 -29.18
C ALA A 431 -42.17 17.70 -28.10
N SER A 432 -41.79 17.99 -26.87
CA SER A 432 -42.72 18.22 -25.73
C SER A 432 -43.61 19.44 -26.02
N SER A 433 -43.05 20.55 -26.51
CA SER A 433 -43.79 21.75 -26.92
C SER A 433 -44.78 21.45 -28.06
N ALA A 434 -44.37 20.70 -29.10
CA ALA A 434 -45.25 20.27 -30.17
C ALA A 434 -46.43 19.42 -29.70
N MET A 435 -46.17 18.46 -28.79
CA MET A 435 -47.23 17.63 -28.17
C MET A 435 -48.16 18.46 -27.27
N THR A 436 -47.67 19.45 -26.58
CA THR A 436 -48.50 20.37 -25.78
C THR A 436 -49.44 21.16 -26.68
N LYS A 437 -48.95 21.69 -27.83
CA LYS A 437 -49.81 22.34 -28.83
C LYS A 437 -50.82 21.39 -29.42
N PHE A 438 -50.48 20.15 -29.72
CA PHE A 438 -51.41 19.14 -30.20
C PHE A 438 -52.53 18.89 -29.17
N VAL A 439 -52.22 18.68 -27.89
CA VAL A 439 -53.21 18.53 -26.84
C VAL A 439 -54.10 19.76 -26.68
N SER A 440 -53.53 20.98 -26.78
CA SER A 440 -54.29 22.23 -26.71
C SER A 440 -55.23 22.46 -27.92
N THR A 441 -54.94 21.85 -29.08
CA THR A 441 -55.78 21.95 -30.29
C THR A 441 -56.96 20.98 -30.26
N ILE A 442 -56.84 19.90 -29.47
CA ILE A 442 -57.85 18.88 -29.32
C ILE A 442 -58.83 19.26 -28.21
N ASN A 443 -58.46 20.07 -27.26
CA ASN A 443 -59.26 20.55 -26.14
C ASN A 443 -60.08 21.78 -26.53
#